data_a7cef7c3ab5fc186bfd558aebdd2239f
#
_entry.id   a7cef7c3ab5fc186bfd558aebdd2239f
#
_cell.length_a   1.000
_cell.length_b   1.000
_cell.length_c   1.000
_cell.angle_alpha   90.00
_cell.angle_beta   90.00
_cell.angle_gamma   90.00
#
_symmetry.space_group_name_H-M   'P 1'
#
loop_
_entity.id
_entity.type
_entity.pdbx_description
1 polymer ?
#
loop_
_entity_poly.entity_id
_entity_poly.type
_entity_poly.pdbx_seq_one_letter_code
_entity_poly.pdbx_strand_id
1 'polypeptide(L)'
;VAEFAKGLKDVVTARDYKFMCSDPGQEMIQDDIRDMGLNRVVVASCSPRLHEKTFQGACQRAGINPYLFQMACIREHCSWVIEDEDEAISKAKTLVAAAVSRVSHHQSLATREVGVHPDVLVVGAGIAGIQASLDIAKSGHQIYLVERNPSIGGHMMKFDKTFPTLDCAACISTPKTVAVAQEPNIHLFSYSEVAEVNGYVGNFTVNIRRKARYVREDQCTGCGQCAEVCPVSVPNEFDEDLSERQAIYRFFPQAVPITFCIEKKDTAPCTITCPAGINVQGYVQLIKQGKYKEAVQLIMERLPLPGVLGRVCPHPCEFQCRRAEMDEAIAIRDLKRFAADQVDL
;
A
#
# COMPACT_ATOMS: atom_id res chain seq x y z
N VAL A 1 35.51 22.39 17.89
CA VAL A 1 34.27 21.65 18.27
C VAL A 1 34.49 20.86 19.54
N ALA A 2 35.58 20.08 19.66
CA ALA A 2 35.86 19.27 20.87
C ALA A 2 36.00 20.15 22.12
N GLU A 3 36.75 21.24 22.07
CA GLU A 3 36.87 22.19 23.21
C GLU A 3 35.50 22.82 23.59
N PHE A 4 34.67 23.13 22.63
CA PHE A 4 33.29 23.57 22.92
C PHE A 4 32.50 22.49 23.63
N ALA A 5 32.62 21.24 23.20
CA ALA A 5 31.88 20.12 23.77
C ALA A 5 32.24 19.89 25.25
N LYS A 6 33.50 20.10 25.66
CA LYS A 6 33.93 20.01 27.06
C LYS A 6 33.16 20.97 27.99
N GLY A 7 32.73 22.11 27.48
CA GLY A 7 31.96 23.11 28.23
C GLY A 7 30.46 22.82 28.29
N LEU A 8 29.95 21.80 27.65
CA LEU A 8 28.54 21.43 27.72
C LEU A 8 28.19 20.73 29.04
N LYS A 9 26.99 20.95 29.51
CA LYS A 9 26.46 20.29 30.69
C LYS A 9 26.51 18.76 30.52
N ASP A 10 26.91 18.06 31.59
CA ASP A 10 26.99 16.60 31.66
C ASP A 10 28.06 15.95 30.76
N VAL A 11 28.92 16.73 30.12
CA VAL A 11 30.10 16.23 29.38
C VAL A 11 31.31 16.13 30.29
N VAL A 12 31.78 14.91 30.50
CA VAL A 12 32.95 14.61 31.35
C VAL A 12 34.24 14.79 30.56
N THR A 13 34.28 14.35 29.31
CA THR A 13 35.44 14.47 28.42
C THR A 13 35.00 14.68 27.01
N ALA A 14 35.84 15.32 26.21
CA ALA A 14 35.70 15.42 24.76
C ALA A 14 37.10 15.40 24.12
N ARG A 15 37.26 14.53 23.14
CA ARG A 15 38.52 14.33 22.38
C ARG A 15 38.27 14.49 20.91
N ASP A 16 39.28 14.77 20.16
CA ASP A 16 39.29 14.69 18.69
C ASP A 16 40.26 13.59 18.22
N TYR A 17 39.88 12.92 17.17
CA TYR A 17 40.70 11.89 16.53
C TYR A 17 40.31 11.75 15.06
N LYS A 18 41.30 11.60 14.17
CA LYS A 18 41.09 11.62 12.72
C LYS A 18 40.21 10.48 12.22
N PHE A 19 40.32 9.29 12.81
CA PHE A 19 39.72 8.06 12.33
C PHE A 19 38.94 7.34 13.44
N MET A 20 37.93 7.98 14.00
CA MET A 20 37.18 7.44 15.14
C MET A 20 36.58 6.05 14.91
N CYS A 21 36.24 5.69 13.66
CA CYS A 21 35.68 4.39 13.30
C CYS A 21 36.79 3.28 13.20
N SER A 22 38.07 3.64 13.21
CA SER A 22 39.15 2.66 13.25
C SER A 22 39.29 1.97 14.60
N ASP A 23 40.00 0.84 14.65
CA ASP A 23 40.21 0.11 15.91
C ASP A 23 40.83 0.98 17.01
N PRO A 24 41.90 1.78 16.77
CA PRO A 24 42.42 2.69 17.81
C PRO A 24 41.41 3.76 18.26
N GLY A 25 40.57 4.25 17.35
CA GLY A 25 39.50 5.20 17.73
C GLY A 25 38.40 4.55 18.60
N GLN A 26 38.04 3.32 18.30
CA GLN A 26 37.09 2.55 19.10
C GLN A 26 37.70 2.15 20.46
N GLU A 27 38.97 1.79 20.52
CA GLU A 27 39.71 1.50 21.77
C GLU A 27 39.70 2.75 22.67
N MET A 28 40.05 3.92 22.12
CA MET A 28 40.02 5.17 22.88
C MET A 28 38.62 5.44 23.50
N ILE A 29 37.52 5.17 22.77
CA ILE A 29 36.17 5.28 23.32
C ILE A 29 35.94 4.29 24.47
N GLN A 30 36.43 3.04 24.31
CA GLN A 30 36.26 1.99 25.30
C GLN A 30 37.04 2.30 26.57
N ASP A 31 38.27 2.81 26.44
CA ASP A 31 39.13 3.19 27.55
C ASP A 31 38.53 4.38 28.33
N ASP A 32 38.07 5.43 27.63
CA ASP A 32 37.41 6.56 28.26
C ASP A 32 36.14 6.13 29.02
N ILE A 33 35.38 5.19 28.49
CA ILE A 33 34.20 4.64 29.18
C ILE A 33 34.62 3.96 30.51
N ARG A 34 35.63 3.13 30.46
CA ARG A 34 36.10 2.36 31.63
C ARG A 34 36.82 3.23 32.69
N ASP A 35 37.72 4.09 32.23
CA ASP A 35 38.59 4.88 33.09
C ASP A 35 37.81 6.00 33.79
N MET A 36 36.83 6.60 33.09
CA MET A 36 36.08 7.74 33.63
C MET A 36 34.67 7.38 34.09
N GLY A 37 34.25 6.10 33.97
CA GLY A 37 32.92 5.64 34.33
C GLY A 37 31.79 6.28 33.52
N LEU A 38 32.01 6.50 32.22
CA LEU A 38 31.03 7.16 31.36
C LEU A 38 29.80 6.27 31.16
N ASN A 39 28.63 6.87 31.13
CA ASN A 39 27.36 6.18 30.97
C ASN A 39 26.64 6.56 29.68
N ARG A 40 27.17 7.48 28.91
CA ARG A 40 26.65 7.95 27.60
C ARG A 40 27.83 8.31 26.70
N VAL A 41 27.65 8.12 25.38
CA VAL A 41 28.66 8.49 24.39
C VAL A 41 28.04 9.24 23.23
N VAL A 42 28.68 10.31 22.81
CA VAL A 42 28.36 11.03 21.56
C VAL A 42 29.57 10.96 20.65
N VAL A 43 29.39 10.55 19.38
CA VAL A 43 30.41 10.63 18.36
C VAL A 43 29.98 11.62 17.28
N ALA A 44 30.76 12.69 17.12
CA ALA A 44 30.54 13.69 16.09
C ALA A 44 31.43 13.35 14.87
N SER A 45 30.83 12.79 13.83
CA SER A 45 31.56 12.30 12.66
C SER A 45 30.68 12.26 11.41
N CYS A 46 30.81 11.21 10.60
CA CYS A 46 29.99 10.95 9.41
C CYS A 46 28.55 10.50 9.73
N SER A 47 27.80 10.13 8.70
CA SER A 47 26.43 9.68 8.82
C SER A 47 26.28 8.45 9.72
N PRO A 48 25.26 8.41 10.61
CA PRO A 48 24.89 7.23 11.38
C PRO A 48 24.67 5.98 10.50
N ARG A 49 24.19 6.16 9.28
CA ARG A 49 23.97 5.05 8.32
C ARG A 49 25.21 4.20 8.04
N LEU A 50 26.39 4.77 8.21
CA LEU A 50 27.65 4.09 7.94
C LEU A 50 28.22 3.37 9.17
N HIS A 51 28.29 4.06 10.31
CA HIS A 51 29.09 3.61 11.46
C HIS A 51 28.36 3.57 12.81
N GLU A 52 27.05 3.76 12.84
CA GLU A 52 26.29 3.70 14.11
C GLU A 52 26.49 2.35 14.80
N LYS A 53 26.37 1.24 14.07
CA LYS A 53 26.59 -0.10 14.61
C LYS A 53 28.03 -0.35 15.09
N THR A 54 29.02 0.25 14.44
CA THR A 54 30.42 0.18 14.82
C THR A 54 30.65 0.77 16.21
N PHE A 55 30.12 1.97 16.44
CA PHE A 55 30.24 2.67 17.72
C PHE A 55 29.36 2.08 18.81
N GLN A 56 28.15 1.63 18.47
CA GLN A 56 27.31 0.86 19.39
C GLN A 56 28.02 -0.40 19.89
N GLY A 57 28.71 -1.11 18.98
CA GLY A 57 29.53 -2.26 19.33
C GLY A 57 30.72 -1.90 20.24
N ALA A 58 31.38 -0.75 20.03
CA ALA A 58 32.42 -0.24 20.91
C ALA A 58 31.89 0.05 22.31
N CYS A 59 30.74 0.71 22.45
CA CYS A 59 30.04 0.94 23.70
C CYS A 59 29.71 -0.38 24.43
N GLN A 60 29.18 -1.36 23.71
CA GLN A 60 28.85 -2.67 24.25
C GLN A 60 30.07 -3.42 24.77
N ARG A 61 31.20 -3.39 24.03
CA ARG A 61 32.47 -4.01 24.47
C ARG A 61 33.04 -3.32 25.72
N ALA A 62 32.73 -2.05 25.93
CA ALA A 62 33.11 -1.31 27.12
C ALA A 62 32.14 -1.49 28.31
N GLY A 63 31.03 -2.22 28.13
CA GLY A 63 30.10 -2.58 29.21
C GLY A 63 28.90 -1.63 29.39
N ILE A 64 28.67 -0.68 28.45
CA ILE A 64 27.47 0.15 28.46
C ILE A 64 26.45 -0.32 27.41
N ASN A 65 25.18 -0.06 27.67
CA ASN A 65 24.12 -0.41 26.73
C ASN A 65 24.32 0.31 25.38
N PRO A 66 24.32 -0.39 24.24
CA PRO A 66 24.63 0.18 22.92
C PRO A 66 23.67 1.31 22.49
N TYR A 67 22.49 1.39 23.09
CA TYR A 67 21.51 2.45 22.81
C TYR A 67 21.70 3.72 23.66
N LEU A 68 22.64 3.72 24.60
CA LEU A 68 23.08 4.91 25.33
C LEU A 68 24.15 5.69 24.56
N PHE A 69 23.97 5.73 23.26
CA PHE A 69 24.89 6.28 22.25
C PHE A 69 24.13 7.19 21.28
N GLN A 70 24.78 8.23 20.80
CA GLN A 70 24.26 9.12 19.77
C GLN A 70 25.34 9.57 18.80
N MET A 71 25.05 9.60 17.51
CA MET A 71 25.92 10.26 16.52
C MET A 71 25.42 11.67 16.18
N ALA A 72 26.36 12.61 16.04
CA ALA A 72 26.15 13.92 15.42
C ALA A 72 26.82 13.90 14.03
N CYS A 73 26.03 14.01 12.97
CA CYS A 73 26.54 14.03 11.60
C CYS A 73 27.10 15.40 11.27
N ILE A 74 28.39 15.59 11.46
CA ILE A 74 29.10 16.88 11.18
C ILE A 74 29.85 16.85 9.84
N ARG A 75 29.82 15.78 9.10
CA ARG A 75 30.38 15.67 7.76
C ARG A 75 29.33 16.00 6.71
N GLU A 76 28.35 15.13 6.52
CA GLU A 76 27.33 15.26 5.47
C GLU A 76 26.36 16.40 5.71
N HIS A 77 26.06 16.70 6.99
CA HIS A 77 25.13 17.79 7.34
C HIS A 77 25.82 19.13 7.58
N CYS A 78 27.15 19.18 7.56
CA CYS A 78 27.93 20.36 7.92
C CYS A 78 29.07 20.62 6.93
N SER A 79 30.22 19.94 7.06
CA SER A 79 31.43 20.28 6.28
C SER A 79 31.31 20.01 4.78
N TRP A 80 30.38 19.17 4.32
CA TRP A 80 30.14 18.94 2.89
C TRP A 80 29.19 19.92 2.22
N VAL A 81 28.39 20.63 3.00
CA VAL A 81 27.29 21.48 2.49
C VAL A 81 27.44 22.95 2.86
N ILE A 82 28.47 23.31 3.63
CA ILE A 82 28.77 24.67 4.05
C ILE A 82 30.22 24.96 3.70
N GLU A 83 30.43 25.95 2.84
CA GLU A 83 31.76 26.37 2.37
C GLU A 83 32.48 27.30 3.36
N ASP A 84 31.72 28.13 4.07
CA ASP A 84 32.26 29.02 5.09
C ASP A 84 32.65 28.24 6.35
N GLU A 85 33.90 28.33 6.77
CA GLU A 85 34.45 27.58 7.89
C GLU A 85 33.82 27.97 9.25
N ASP A 86 33.58 29.26 9.47
CA ASP A 86 33.00 29.75 10.73
C ASP A 86 31.54 29.33 10.86
N GLU A 87 30.78 29.39 9.77
CA GLU A 87 29.40 28.91 9.71
C GLU A 87 29.36 27.40 9.92
N ALA A 88 30.24 26.63 9.28
CA ALA A 88 30.35 25.19 9.46
C ALA A 88 30.69 24.82 10.91
N ILE A 89 31.63 25.53 11.54
CA ILE A 89 31.99 25.33 12.95
C ILE A 89 30.80 25.65 13.87
N SER A 90 30.09 26.75 13.61
CA SER A 90 28.90 27.13 14.37
C SER A 90 27.80 26.07 14.30
N LYS A 91 27.51 25.56 13.10
CA LYS A 91 26.55 24.47 12.88
C LYS A 91 27.00 23.18 13.55
N ALA A 92 28.28 22.81 13.44
CA ALA A 92 28.82 21.62 14.10
C ALA A 92 28.65 21.68 15.61
N LYS A 93 28.91 22.84 16.26
CA LYS A 93 28.67 23.07 17.68
C LYS A 93 27.18 22.86 18.03
N THR A 94 26.29 23.38 17.23
CA THR A 94 24.83 23.22 17.42
C THR A 94 24.41 21.74 17.33
N LEU A 95 24.90 21.01 16.33
CA LEU A 95 24.61 19.59 16.15
C LEU A 95 25.14 18.74 17.30
N VAL A 96 26.35 19.04 17.79
CA VAL A 96 26.94 18.34 18.94
C VAL A 96 26.17 18.66 20.23
N ALA A 97 25.82 19.91 20.49
CA ALA A 97 25.02 20.28 21.65
C ALA A 97 23.64 19.59 21.65
N ALA A 98 22.99 19.54 20.48
CA ALA A 98 21.73 18.81 20.30
C ALA A 98 21.89 17.29 20.57
N ALA A 99 22.97 16.68 20.07
CA ALA A 99 23.27 15.27 20.30
C ALA A 99 23.54 14.96 21.77
N VAL A 100 24.28 15.81 22.48
CA VAL A 100 24.54 15.70 23.91
C VAL A 100 23.23 15.83 24.71
N SER A 101 22.42 16.82 24.39
CA SER A 101 21.10 16.96 25.02
C SER A 101 20.20 15.75 24.78
N ARG A 102 20.18 15.24 23.55
CA ARG A 102 19.37 14.08 23.20
C ARG A 102 19.81 12.81 23.93
N VAL A 103 21.12 12.51 23.95
CA VAL A 103 21.63 11.29 24.57
C VAL A 103 21.39 11.25 26.09
N SER A 104 21.30 12.40 26.75
CA SER A 104 20.97 12.49 28.17
C SER A 104 19.59 11.90 28.51
N HIS A 105 18.66 11.92 27.55
CA HIS A 105 17.33 11.35 27.66
C HIS A 105 17.23 9.88 27.20
N HIS A 106 18.30 9.32 26.64
CA HIS A 106 18.27 7.92 26.22
C HIS A 106 18.16 6.99 27.44
N GLN A 107 17.37 5.93 27.27
CA GLN A 107 17.23 4.85 28.24
C GLN A 107 17.84 3.58 27.68
N SER A 108 18.30 2.69 28.57
CA SER A 108 18.77 1.36 28.17
C SER A 108 17.64 0.57 27.50
N LEU A 109 17.90 0.06 26.32
CA LEU A 109 16.97 -0.81 25.60
C LEU A 109 17.46 -2.26 25.68
N ALA A 110 16.54 -3.18 25.88
CA ALA A 110 16.81 -4.60 25.80
C ALA A 110 16.49 -5.09 24.38
N THR A 111 17.38 -5.89 23.81
CA THR A 111 17.08 -6.65 22.59
C THR A 111 16.17 -7.82 22.96
N ARG A 112 15.17 -8.06 22.11
CA ARG A 112 14.31 -9.23 22.21
C ARG A 112 14.45 -10.05 20.93
N GLU A 113 14.60 -11.34 21.07
CA GLU A 113 14.46 -12.26 19.95
C GLU A 113 12.99 -12.62 19.83
N VAL A 114 12.43 -12.44 18.65
CA VAL A 114 11.05 -12.81 18.31
C VAL A 114 11.06 -13.76 17.13
N GLY A 115 10.15 -14.73 17.14
CA GLY A 115 9.92 -15.57 15.98
C GLY A 115 9.43 -14.70 14.82
N VAL A 116 9.96 -14.94 13.62
CA VAL A 116 9.56 -14.22 12.41
C VAL A 116 8.82 -15.18 11.49
N HIS A 117 7.60 -14.82 11.12
CA HIS A 117 6.89 -15.52 10.05
C HIS A 117 7.56 -15.18 8.71
N PRO A 118 7.94 -16.18 7.91
CA PRO A 118 8.78 -15.94 6.72
C PRO A 118 8.03 -15.35 5.52
N ASP A 119 6.69 -15.35 5.54
CA ASP A 119 5.88 -14.85 4.44
C ASP A 119 5.99 -13.33 4.32
N VAL A 120 5.91 -12.82 3.09
CA VAL A 120 6.12 -11.40 2.78
C VAL A 120 4.88 -10.80 2.14
N LEU A 121 4.43 -9.66 2.67
CA LEU A 121 3.43 -8.83 2.03
C LEU A 121 4.13 -7.73 1.22
N VAL A 122 3.77 -7.63 -0.06
CA VAL A 122 4.17 -6.53 -0.94
C VAL A 122 2.94 -5.72 -1.32
N VAL A 123 2.95 -4.42 -1.02
CA VAL A 123 1.82 -3.52 -1.29
C VAL A 123 2.16 -2.61 -2.47
N GLY A 124 1.38 -2.75 -3.54
CA GLY A 124 1.59 -2.07 -4.82
C GLY A 124 2.37 -2.91 -5.81
N ALA A 125 1.71 -3.28 -6.92
CA ALA A 125 2.29 -4.07 -8.01
C ALA A 125 2.70 -3.18 -9.19
N GLY A 126 3.34 -2.05 -8.93
CA GLY A 126 4.17 -1.34 -9.89
C GLY A 126 5.48 -2.07 -10.13
N ILE A 127 6.35 -1.55 -11.01
CA ILE A 127 7.60 -2.24 -11.41
C ILE A 127 8.49 -2.61 -10.21
N ALA A 128 8.55 -1.77 -9.18
CA ALA A 128 9.33 -2.04 -7.97
C ALA A 128 8.76 -3.21 -7.16
N GLY A 129 7.42 -3.22 -6.91
CA GLY A 129 6.77 -4.31 -6.19
C GLY A 129 6.81 -5.63 -6.95
N ILE A 130 6.63 -5.59 -8.27
CA ILE A 130 6.80 -6.75 -9.16
C ILE A 130 8.21 -7.33 -9.05
N GLN A 131 9.24 -6.47 -9.19
CA GLN A 131 10.62 -6.93 -9.12
C GLN A 131 10.97 -7.48 -7.74
N ALA A 132 10.57 -6.78 -6.66
CA ALA A 132 10.78 -7.26 -5.29
C ALA A 132 10.11 -8.62 -5.06
N SER A 133 8.86 -8.80 -5.52
CA SER A 133 8.16 -10.08 -5.40
C SER A 133 8.87 -11.21 -6.13
N LEU A 134 9.32 -10.98 -7.36
CA LEU A 134 10.06 -11.97 -8.14
C LEU A 134 11.40 -12.34 -7.50
N ASP A 135 12.12 -11.37 -6.95
CA ASP A 135 13.41 -11.62 -6.31
C ASP A 135 13.27 -12.36 -4.97
N ILE A 136 12.27 -12.01 -4.17
CA ILE A 136 11.97 -12.70 -2.90
C ILE A 136 11.46 -14.12 -3.17
N ALA A 137 10.64 -14.34 -4.21
CA ALA A 137 10.13 -15.66 -4.58
C ALA A 137 11.27 -16.66 -4.86
N LYS A 138 12.39 -16.21 -5.44
CA LYS A 138 13.59 -17.05 -5.66
C LYS A 138 14.18 -17.61 -4.37
N SER A 139 13.92 -16.98 -3.23
CA SER A 139 14.35 -17.46 -1.91
C SER A 139 13.42 -18.51 -1.31
N GLY A 140 12.32 -18.86 -1.99
CA GLY A 140 11.33 -19.86 -1.56
C GLY A 140 10.29 -19.35 -0.56
N HIS A 141 10.25 -18.03 -0.30
CA HIS A 141 9.23 -17.43 0.56
C HIS A 141 7.90 -17.26 -0.17
N GLN A 142 6.80 -17.34 0.58
CA GLN A 142 5.46 -17.01 0.06
C GLN A 142 5.28 -15.50 0.04
N ILE A 143 4.79 -14.96 -1.06
CA ILE A 143 4.57 -13.54 -1.27
C ILE A 143 3.08 -13.28 -1.51
N TYR A 144 2.54 -12.32 -0.76
CA TYR A 144 1.20 -11.79 -0.94
C TYR A 144 1.32 -10.41 -1.58
N LEU A 145 1.09 -10.33 -2.91
CA LEU A 145 1.21 -9.10 -3.69
C LEU A 145 -0.17 -8.45 -3.83
N VAL A 146 -0.35 -7.26 -3.26
CA VAL A 146 -1.62 -6.53 -3.24
C VAL A 146 -1.56 -5.33 -4.18
N GLU A 147 -2.53 -5.22 -5.11
CA GLU A 147 -2.65 -4.12 -6.05
C GLU A 147 -4.08 -3.55 -6.06
N ARG A 148 -4.21 -2.22 -5.91
CA ARG A 148 -5.50 -1.53 -5.87
C ARG A 148 -6.20 -1.46 -7.23
N ASN A 149 -5.42 -1.46 -8.32
CA ASN A 149 -5.95 -1.43 -9.69
C ASN A 149 -6.36 -2.83 -10.15
N PRO A 150 -7.21 -2.93 -11.19
CA PRO A 150 -7.63 -4.21 -11.74
C PRO A 150 -6.50 -5.05 -12.33
N SER A 151 -5.36 -4.42 -12.66
CA SER A 151 -4.18 -5.07 -13.22
C SER A 151 -2.92 -4.57 -12.54
N ILE A 152 -1.87 -5.41 -12.55
CA ILE A 152 -0.52 -5.04 -12.12
C ILE A 152 0.25 -4.32 -13.23
N GLY A 153 1.36 -3.68 -12.88
CA GLY A 153 2.25 -2.96 -13.79
C GLY A 153 2.45 -1.48 -13.45
N GLY A 154 1.44 -0.86 -12.80
CA GLY A 154 1.53 0.53 -12.33
C GLY A 154 1.79 1.54 -13.44
N HIS A 155 2.45 2.63 -13.13
CA HIS A 155 2.76 3.71 -14.09
C HIS A 155 3.66 3.26 -15.25
N MET A 156 4.48 2.22 -15.04
CA MET A 156 5.36 1.70 -16.09
C MET A 156 4.57 1.25 -17.34
N MET A 157 3.34 0.76 -17.17
CA MET A 157 2.49 0.35 -18.28
C MET A 157 1.83 1.53 -19.03
N LYS A 158 1.87 2.75 -18.45
CA LYS A 158 1.36 3.98 -19.07
C LYS A 158 2.41 4.71 -19.91
N PHE A 159 3.69 4.36 -19.77
CA PHE A 159 4.79 4.99 -20.50
C PHE A 159 5.00 4.33 -21.85
N ASP A 160 5.28 5.14 -22.88
CA ASP A 160 5.81 4.66 -24.15
C ASP A 160 7.26 4.16 -23.95
N LYS A 161 8.08 5.01 -23.38
CA LYS A 161 9.52 4.76 -23.20
C LYS A 161 10.02 5.12 -21.80
N THR A 162 11.09 4.46 -21.38
CA THR A 162 11.79 4.75 -20.13
C THR A 162 12.89 5.78 -20.32
N PHE A 163 13.09 6.63 -19.34
CA PHE A 163 14.22 7.57 -19.29
C PHE A 163 15.35 6.95 -18.43
N PRO A 164 16.64 7.14 -18.79
CA PRO A 164 17.18 7.88 -19.96
C PRO A 164 17.40 7.01 -21.20
N THR A 165 17.19 5.71 -21.12
CA THR A 165 17.60 4.73 -22.14
C THR A 165 16.67 4.69 -23.36
N LEU A 166 15.47 5.25 -23.22
CA LEU A 166 14.41 5.25 -24.24
C LEU A 166 13.96 3.85 -24.68
N ASP A 167 14.10 2.87 -23.78
CA ASP A 167 13.59 1.52 -24.00
C ASP A 167 12.06 1.50 -23.96
N CYS A 168 11.46 0.55 -24.66
CA CYS A 168 10.01 0.31 -24.63
C CYS A 168 9.55 -0.13 -23.23
N ALA A 169 8.75 0.67 -22.56
CA ALA A 169 8.30 0.40 -21.20
C ALA A 169 7.44 -0.88 -21.10
N ALA A 170 6.52 -1.08 -22.03
CA ALA A 170 5.70 -2.29 -22.11
C ALA A 170 6.55 -3.55 -22.36
N CYS A 171 7.60 -3.45 -23.20
CA CYS A 171 8.48 -4.56 -23.51
C CYS A 171 9.29 -5.05 -22.29
N ILE A 172 9.62 -4.12 -21.37
CA ILE A 172 10.29 -4.46 -20.12
C ILE A 172 9.29 -5.01 -19.08
N SER A 173 8.10 -4.41 -19.00
CA SER A 173 7.14 -4.72 -17.93
C SER A 173 6.33 -5.99 -18.21
N THR A 174 5.92 -6.25 -19.45
CA THR A 174 5.05 -7.39 -19.78
C THR A 174 5.65 -8.73 -19.40
N PRO A 175 6.92 -9.06 -19.70
CA PRO A 175 7.53 -10.32 -19.25
C PRO A 175 7.51 -10.48 -17.72
N LYS A 176 7.70 -9.38 -16.98
CA LYS A 176 7.71 -9.40 -15.52
C LYS A 176 6.32 -9.59 -14.93
N THR A 177 5.28 -8.96 -15.51
CA THR A 177 3.89 -9.18 -15.07
C THR A 177 3.43 -10.60 -15.33
N VAL A 178 3.83 -11.18 -16.46
CA VAL A 178 3.57 -12.59 -16.80
C VAL A 178 4.30 -13.51 -15.84
N ALA A 179 5.58 -13.23 -15.53
CA ALA A 179 6.35 -14.01 -14.57
C ALA A 179 5.69 -14.01 -13.17
N VAL A 180 5.16 -12.88 -12.71
CA VAL A 180 4.38 -12.81 -11.45
C VAL A 180 3.17 -13.74 -11.47
N ALA A 181 2.43 -13.76 -12.59
CA ALA A 181 1.24 -14.60 -12.71
C ALA A 181 1.55 -16.10 -12.77
N GLN A 182 2.77 -16.47 -13.16
CA GLN A 182 3.22 -17.85 -13.31
C GLN A 182 4.02 -18.36 -12.10
N GLU A 183 4.47 -17.46 -11.21
CA GLU A 183 5.28 -17.82 -10.05
C GLU A 183 4.40 -18.42 -8.95
N PRO A 184 4.57 -19.71 -8.59
CA PRO A 184 3.70 -20.39 -7.63
C PRO A 184 3.80 -19.83 -6.20
N ASN A 185 4.91 -19.20 -5.86
CA ASN A 185 5.11 -18.58 -4.55
C ASN A 185 4.51 -17.18 -4.44
N ILE A 186 3.92 -16.63 -5.51
CA ILE A 186 3.29 -15.30 -5.50
C ILE A 186 1.78 -15.42 -5.53
N HIS A 187 1.13 -15.02 -4.45
CA HIS A 187 -0.32 -14.88 -4.35
C HIS A 187 -0.73 -13.47 -4.74
N LEU A 188 -1.26 -13.32 -5.95
CA LEU A 188 -1.66 -12.02 -6.48
C LEU A 188 -3.08 -11.64 -6.05
N PHE A 189 -3.20 -10.52 -5.34
CA PHE A 189 -4.46 -9.86 -4.98
C PHE A 189 -4.59 -8.56 -5.77
N SER A 190 -4.96 -8.65 -7.06
CA SER A 190 -5.32 -7.49 -7.84
C SER A 190 -6.72 -6.99 -7.48
N TYR A 191 -6.98 -5.72 -7.73
CA TYR A 191 -8.21 -4.99 -7.37
C TYR A 191 -8.53 -5.11 -5.87
N SER A 192 -7.48 -4.99 -5.06
CA SER A 192 -7.51 -5.21 -3.60
C SER A 192 -6.72 -4.15 -2.86
N GLU A 193 -7.13 -3.88 -1.64
CA GLU A 193 -6.50 -2.88 -0.77
C GLU A 193 -6.24 -3.48 0.61
N VAL A 194 -5.12 -3.09 1.23
CA VAL A 194 -4.87 -3.38 2.63
C VAL A 194 -5.81 -2.52 3.46
N ALA A 195 -6.71 -3.16 4.20
CA ALA A 195 -7.69 -2.47 5.04
C ALA A 195 -7.14 -2.21 6.44
N GLU A 196 -6.37 -3.16 6.99
CA GLU A 196 -5.86 -3.08 8.35
C GLU A 196 -4.60 -3.94 8.50
N VAL A 197 -3.67 -3.48 9.35
CA VAL A 197 -2.47 -4.22 9.73
C VAL A 197 -2.37 -4.22 11.24
N ASN A 198 -2.37 -5.40 11.86
CA ASN A 198 -2.24 -5.61 13.29
C ASN A 198 -1.03 -6.49 13.60
N GLY A 199 -0.60 -6.51 14.85
CA GLY A 199 0.51 -7.36 15.30
C GLY A 199 1.78 -6.58 15.61
N TYR A 200 2.92 -7.24 15.46
CA TYR A 200 4.25 -6.69 15.76
C TYR A 200 5.28 -7.21 14.77
N VAL A 201 6.48 -6.64 14.78
CA VAL A 201 7.58 -7.03 13.88
C VAL A 201 7.82 -8.54 13.95
N GLY A 202 7.71 -9.20 12.80
CA GLY A 202 7.84 -10.64 12.66
C GLY A 202 6.53 -11.43 12.74
N ASN A 203 5.41 -10.81 13.18
CA ASN A 203 4.12 -11.48 13.28
C ASN A 203 2.96 -10.52 13.05
N PHE A 204 2.72 -10.17 11.79
CA PHE A 204 1.63 -9.30 11.36
C PHE A 204 0.42 -10.10 10.89
N THR A 205 -0.76 -9.62 11.24
CA THR A 205 -2.04 -10.04 10.66
C THR A 205 -2.56 -8.92 9.78
N VAL A 206 -2.81 -9.20 8.50
CA VAL A 206 -3.22 -8.20 7.51
C VAL A 206 -4.60 -8.54 6.95
N ASN A 207 -5.52 -7.60 7.04
CA ASN A 207 -6.84 -7.69 6.43
C ASN A 207 -6.80 -7.05 5.04
N ILE A 208 -7.10 -7.85 4.00
CA ILE A 208 -7.14 -7.40 2.61
C ILE A 208 -8.60 -7.33 2.18
N ARG A 209 -9.02 -6.15 1.73
CA ARG A 209 -10.34 -5.92 1.13
C ARG A 209 -10.25 -6.09 -0.38
N ARG A 210 -10.85 -7.15 -0.91
CA ARG A 210 -10.96 -7.40 -2.35
C ARG A 210 -12.20 -6.69 -2.89
N LYS A 211 -12.02 -5.86 -3.92
CA LYS A 211 -13.11 -5.20 -4.63
C LYS A 211 -13.77 -6.18 -5.60
N ALA A 212 -15.09 -6.11 -5.73
CA ALA A 212 -15.81 -6.96 -6.66
C ALA A 212 -15.58 -6.50 -8.10
N ARG A 213 -15.19 -7.41 -8.99
CA ARG A 213 -15.07 -7.14 -10.43
C ARG A 213 -16.42 -7.17 -11.16
N TYR A 214 -17.44 -7.77 -10.55
CA TYR A 214 -18.74 -8.05 -11.16
C TYR A 214 -18.67 -8.89 -12.44
N VAL A 215 -17.54 -9.52 -12.69
CA VAL A 215 -17.27 -10.46 -13.76
C VAL A 215 -16.76 -11.76 -13.13
N ARG A 216 -17.18 -12.90 -13.64
CA ARG A 216 -16.75 -14.20 -13.15
C ARG A 216 -15.32 -14.47 -13.62
N GLU A 217 -14.38 -14.39 -12.68
CA GLU A 217 -12.94 -14.45 -12.97
C GLU A 217 -12.50 -15.81 -13.50
N ASP A 218 -13.16 -16.86 -13.03
CA ASP A 218 -12.95 -18.26 -13.44
C ASP A 218 -13.44 -18.56 -14.88
N GLN A 219 -14.29 -17.70 -15.44
CA GLN A 219 -14.88 -17.88 -16.77
C GLN A 219 -14.45 -16.81 -17.78
N CYS A 220 -13.88 -15.72 -17.32
CA CYS A 220 -13.49 -14.61 -18.18
C CYS A 220 -12.20 -14.94 -18.93
N THR A 221 -12.30 -15.07 -20.25
CA THR A 221 -11.16 -15.30 -21.15
C THR A 221 -10.50 -14.02 -21.66
N GLY A 222 -11.02 -12.84 -21.29
CA GLY A 222 -10.50 -11.55 -21.75
C GLY A 222 -10.82 -11.25 -23.24
N CYS A 223 -11.82 -11.89 -23.85
CA CYS A 223 -12.13 -11.78 -25.29
C CYS A 223 -12.63 -10.40 -25.76
N GLY A 224 -13.20 -9.58 -24.85
CA GLY A 224 -13.63 -8.22 -25.17
C GLY A 224 -15.08 -8.06 -25.64
N GLN A 225 -15.77 -9.12 -26.02
CA GLN A 225 -17.15 -9.06 -26.55
C GLN A 225 -18.14 -8.30 -25.63
N CYS A 226 -17.95 -8.39 -24.32
CA CYS A 226 -18.78 -7.68 -23.35
C CYS A 226 -18.58 -6.15 -23.42
N ALA A 227 -17.41 -5.66 -23.81
CA ALA A 227 -17.16 -4.23 -24.00
C ALA A 227 -17.79 -3.72 -25.31
N GLU A 228 -17.76 -4.53 -26.36
CA GLU A 228 -18.36 -4.15 -27.67
C GLU A 228 -19.86 -3.86 -27.58
N VAL A 229 -20.57 -4.55 -26.69
CA VAL A 229 -22.00 -4.41 -26.50
C VAL A 229 -22.38 -3.54 -25.30
N CYS A 230 -21.42 -2.98 -24.59
CA CYS A 230 -21.69 -2.17 -23.40
C CYS A 230 -22.16 -0.74 -23.81
N PRO A 231 -23.37 -0.30 -23.45
CA PRO A 231 -23.87 1.01 -23.86
C PRO A 231 -23.32 2.17 -23.01
N VAL A 232 -22.55 1.88 -21.95
CA VAL A 232 -22.09 2.89 -21.00
C VAL A 232 -20.64 3.25 -21.26
N SER A 233 -20.39 4.48 -21.71
CA SER A 233 -19.06 5.05 -21.85
C SER A 233 -18.70 5.90 -20.63
N VAL A 234 -17.44 5.84 -20.22
CA VAL A 234 -16.87 6.58 -19.08
C VAL A 234 -15.45 7.03 -19.42
N PRO A 235 -14.93 8.10 -18.78
CA PRO A 235 -13.55 8.50 -18.94
C PRO A 235 -12.57 7.35 -18.64
N ASN A 236 -11.47 7.30 -19.37
CA ASN A 236 -10.47 6.24 -19.26
C ASN A 236 -9.33 6.66 -18.33
N GLU A 237 -9.36 6.18 -17.11
CA GLU A 237 -8.33 6.48 -16.09
C GLU A 237 -6.92 5.98 -16.45
N PHE A 238 -6.81 5.05 -17.40
CA PHE A 238 -5.49 4.55 -17.81
C PHE A 238 -4.69 5.62 -18.55
N ASP A 239 -5.34 6.43 -19.37
CA ASP A 239 -4.73 7.52 -20.12
C ASP A 239 -5.04 8.92 -19.56
N GLU A 240 -5.33 8.98 -18.24
CA GLU A 240 -5.62 10.23 -17.53
C GLU A 240 -6.86 10.96 -18.08
N ASP A 241 -7.90 10.20 -18.43
CA ASP A 241 -9.19 10.67 -18.95
C ASP A 241 -9.11 11.36 -20.33
N LEU A 242 -8.05 11.11 -21.09
CA LEU A 242 -7.88 11.65 -22.46
C LEU A 242 -8.76 10.93 -23.49
N SER A 243 -9.15 9.69 -23.22
CA SER A 243 -10.10 8.92 -24.04
C SER A 243 -11.28 8.42 -23.21
N GLU A 244 -12.25 7.83 -23.88
CA GLU A 244 -13.35 7.11 -23.24
C GLU A 244 -13.16 5.60 -23.36
N ARG A 245 -13.67 4.87 -22.36
CA ARG A 245 -13.77 3.42 -22.36
C ARG A 245 -15.15 2.97 -21.90
N GLN A 246 -15.47 1.73 -22.14
CA GLN A 246 -16.73 1.15 -21.66
C GLN A 246 -16.71 0.92 -20.15
N ALA A 247 -17.87 0.95 -19.50
CA ALA A 247 -18.00 0.66 -18.06
C ALA A 247 -17.57 -0.77 -17.70
N ILE A 248 -17.71 -1.72 -18.63
CA ILE A 248 -17.06 -3.03 -18.55
C ILE A 248 -15.78 -3.00 -19.37
N TYR A 249 -14.66 -3.21 -18.72
CA TYR A 249 -13.37 -2.96 -19.33
C TYR A 249 -12.28 -3.90 -18.83
N ARG A 250 -11.21 -3.98 -19.58
CA ARG A 250 -9.90 -4.46 -19.17
C ARG A 250 -8.97 -3.24 -19.07
N PHE A 251 -8.16 -3.17 -18.04
CA PHE A 251 -7.42 -1.96 -17.66
C PHE A 251 -6.48 -1.46 -18.80
N PHE A 252 -5.82 -2.40 -19.49
CA PHE A 252 -5.06 -2.18 -20.73
C PHE A 252 -4.88 -3.51 -21.49
N PRO A 253 -4.44 -3.51 -22.75
CA PRO A 253 -4.41 -4.74 -23.58
C PRO A 253 -3.58 -5.89 -22.98
N GLN A 254 -2.44 -5.62 -22.37
CA GLN A 254 -1.54 -6.63 -21.77
C GLN A 254 -1.78 -6.82 -20.26
N ALA A 255 -2.98 -6.50 -19.79
CA ALA A 255 -3.33 -6.56 -18.35
C ALA A 255 -3.10 -7.95 -17.76
N VAL A 256 -2.61 -7.98 -16.53
CA VAL A 256 -2.48 -9.18 -15.70
C VAL A 256 -3.17 -8.93 -14.36
N PRO A 257 -4.22 -9.69 -14.01
CA PRO A 257 -4.93 -10.66 -14.84
C PRO A 257 -5.65 -10.01 -16.04
N ILE A 258 -5.93 -10.80 -17.08
CA ILE A 258 -6.66 -10.35 -18.30
C ILE A 258 -8.16 -10.15 -18.06
N THR A 259 -8.63 -10.47 -16.88
CA THR A 259 -10.05 -10.45 -16.48
C THR A 259 -10.62 -9.04 -16.57
N PHE A 260 -11.77 -8.93 -17.20
CA PHE A 260 -12.56 -7.70 -17.23
C PHE A 260 -13.09 -7.35 -15.85
N CYS A 261 -13.43 -6.09 -15.63
CA CYS A 261 -14.17 -5.62 -14.50
C CYS A 261 -15.23 -4.60 -14.91
N ILE A 262 -16.27 -4.45 -14.11
CA ILE A 262 -17.30 -3.43 -14.33
C ILE A 262 -17.06 -2.30 -13.32
N GLU A 263 -16.91 -1.09 -13.84
CA GLU A 263 -16.84 0.09 -13.00
C GLU A 263 -18.21 0.42 -12.41
N LYS A 264 -18.23 0.60 -11.09
CA LYS A 264 -19.42 1.07 -10.35
C LYS A 264 -19.02 2.23 -9.46
N LYS A 265 -18.98 3.43 -10.03
CA LYS A 265 -18.71 4.67 -9.27
C LYS A 265 -19.94 5.15 -8.52
N ASP A 266 -21.14 4.99 -9.14
CA ASP A 266 -22.39 5.54 -8.66
C ASP A 266 -23.44 4.48 -8.38
N THR A 267 -24.51 4.91 -7.71
CA THR A 267 -25.72 4.10 -7.50
C THR A 267 -26.51 3.98 -8.80
N ALA A 268 -27.03 2.79 -9.07
CA ALA A 268 -27.80 2.53 -10.28
C ALA A 268 -28.99 3.50 -10.42
N PRO A 269 -29.30 4.00 -11.64
CA PRO A 269 -30.42 4.92 -11.87
C PRO A 269 -31.76 4.42 -11.30
N CYS A 270 -32.04 3.13 -11.44
CA CYS A 270 -33.24 2.50 -10.87
C CYS A 270 -33.32 2.57 -9.33
N THR A 271 -32.21 2.60 -8.63
CA THR A 271 -32.15 2.78 -7.18
C THR A 271 -32.28 4.26 -6.80
N ILE A 272 -31.60 5.16 -7.54
CA ILE A 272 -31.64 6.61 -7.29
C ILE A 272 -33.07 7.16 -7.52
N THR A 273 -33.72 6.72 -8.60
CA THR A 273 -35.05 7.19 -8.98
C THR A 273 -36.17 6.60 -8.11
N CYS A 274 -35.88 5.51 -7.39
CA CYS A 274 -36.83 4.92 -6.47
C CYS A 274 -36.98 5.80 -5.21
N PRO A 275 -38.18 6.30 -4.87
CA PRO A 275 -38.36 7.10 -3.67
C PRO A 275 -37.94 6.39 -2.36
N ALA A 276 -38.07 5.07 -2.31
CA ALA A 276 -37.64 4.26 -1.18
C ALA A 276 -36.16 3.87 -1.26
N GLY A 277 -35.45 4.12 -2.37
CA GLY A 277 -34.07 3.78 -2.57
C GLY A 277 -33.75 2.29 -2.42
N ILE A 278 -34.67 1.40 -2.84
CA ILE A 278 -34.48 -0.06 -2.71
C ILE A 278 -33.36 -0.55 -3.60
N ASN A 279 -32.67 -1.61 -3.18
CA ASN A 279 -31.60 -2.22 -3.96
C ASN A 279 -32.18 -3.06 -5.11
N VAL A 280 -32.56 -2.38 -6.21
CA VAL A 280 -33.18 -3.01 -7.37
C VAL A 280 -32.29 -4.07 -7.99
N GLN A 281 -31.03 -3.76 -8.23
CA GLN A 281 -30.07 -4.72 -8.83
C GLN A 281 -29.92 -5.98 -7.96
N GLY A 282 -29.85 -5.80 -6.65
CA GLY A 282 -29.69 -6.89 -5.69
C GLY A 282 -30.85 -7.88 -5.76
N TYR A 283 -32.11 -7.41 -5.61
CA TYR A 283 -33.22 -8.35 -5.62
C TYR A 283 -33.49 -8.98 -7.01
N VAL A 284 -33.24 -8.26 -8.10
CA VAL A 284 -33.34 -8.83 -9.45
C VAL A 284 -32.34 -9.97 -9.64
N GLN A 285 -31.11 -9.85 -9.14
CA GLN A 285 -30.12 -10.93 -9.17
C GLN A 285 -30.49 -12.11 -8.28
N LEU A 286 -31.10 -11.87 -7.13
CA LEU A 286 -31.61 -12.94 -6.25
C LEU A 286 -32.76 -13.70 -6.90
N ILE A 287 -33.69 -13.00 -7.58
CA ILE A 287 -34.75 -13.61 -8.37
C ILE A 287 -34.18 -14.50 -9.48
N LYS A 288 -33.17 -14.00 -10.23
CA LYS A 288 -32.47 -14.78 -11.25
C LYS A 288 -31.89 -16.09 -10.71
N GLN A 289 -31.44 -16.09 -9.45
CA GLN A 289 -30.89 -17.26 -8.77
C GLN A 289 -31.95 -18.17 -8.14
N GLY A 290 -33.25 -17.83 -8.25
CA GLY A 290 -34.34 -18.56 -7.59
C GLY A 290 -34.44 -18.32 -6.09
N LYS A 291 -33.72 -17.32 -5.56
CA LYS A 291 -33.70 -16.98 -4.12
C LYS A 291 -34.76 -15.94 -3.79
N TYR A 292 -36.02 -16.34 -3.90
CA TYR A 292 -37.15 -15.40 -3.79
C TYR A 292 -37.31 -14.85 -2.38
N LYS A 293 -37.10 -15.68 -1.34
CA LYS A 293 -37.20 -15.26 0.06
C LYS A 293 -36.19 -14.17 0.39
N GLU A 294 -34.93 -14.37 -0.01
CA GLU A 294 -33.86 -13.38 0.20
C GLU A 294 -34.10 -12.11 -0.64
N ALA A 295 -34.68 -12.25 -1.84
CA ALA A 295 -35.07 -11.10 -2.65
C ALA A 295 -36.11 -10.22 -1.94
N VAL A 296 -37.16 -10.86 -1.37
CA VAL A 296 -38.20 -10.17 -0.59
C VAL A 296 -37.61 -9.54 0.68
N GLN A 297 -36.75 -10.23 1.40
CA GLN A 297 -36.07 -9.69 2.58
C GLN A 297 -35.28 -8.42 2.23
N LEU A 298 -34.49 -8.47 1.15
CA LEU A 298 -33.72 -7.32 0.67
C LEU A 298 -34.61 -6.14 0.28
N ILE A 299 -35.78 -6.38 -0.32
CA ILE A 299 -36.74 -5.34 -0.60
C ILE A 299 -37.28 -4.75 0.70
N MET A 300 -37.62 -5.60 1.67
CA MET A 300 -38.22 -5.22 2.95
C MET A 300 -37.30 -4.40 3.86
N GLU A 301 -36.02 -4.40 3.65
CA GLU A 301 -35.06 -3.51 4.37
C GLU A 301 -35.47 -2.02 4.25
N ARG A 302 -36.11 -1.64 3.14
CA ARG A 302 -36.53 -0.26 2.88
C ARG A 302 -37.99 -0.09 2.44
N LEU A 303 -38.67 -1.18 2.12
CA LEU A 303 -40.02 -1.16 1.57
C LEU A 303 -40.89 -2.26 2.22
N PRO A 304 -41.69 -1.94 3.24
CA PRO A 304 -42.30 -2.92 4.11
C PRO A 304 -43.42 -3.75 3.46
N LEU A 305 -44.01 -3.31 2.34
CA LEU A 305 -45.14 -3.97 1.69
C LEU A 305 -44.84 -4.31 0.21
N PRO A 306 -43.94 -5.23 -0.08
CA PRO A 306 -43.48 -5.53 -1.45
C PRO A 306 -44.56 -6.05 -2.35
N GLY A 307 -45.49 -6.85 -1.86
CA GLY A 307 -46.64 -7.41 -2.61
C GLY A 307 -47.63 -6.34 -3.06
N VAL A 308 -47.99 -5.40 -2.16
CA VAL A 308 -48.88 -4.26 -2.47
C VAL A 308 -48.22 -3.33 -3.44
N LEU A 309 -46.99 -2.90 -3.12
CA LEU A 309 -46.25 -1.95 -3.96
C LEU A 309 -45.76 -2.57 -5.27
N GLY A 310 -45.70 -3.89 -5.37
CA GLY A 310 -45.53 -4.60 -6.63
C GLY A 310 -46.71 -4.44 -7.60
N ARG A 311 -47.88 -4.01 -7.08
CA ARG A 311 -49.09 -3.81 -7.87
C ARG A 311 -49.43 -2.33 -8.14
N VAL A 312 -49.21 -1.44 -7.16
CA VAL A 312 -49.65 -0.04 -7.24
C VAL A 312 -48.52 0.96 -7.50
N CYS A 313 -47.27 0.55 -7.46
CA CYS A 313 -46.12 1.45 -7.67
C CYS A 313 -46.14 2.03 -9.10
N PRO A 314 -45.94 3.36 -9.28
CA PRO A 314 -45.87 3.98 -10.60
C PRO A 314 -44.55 3.70 -11.35
N HIS A 315 -43.65 2.90 -10.78
CA HIS A 315 -42.41 2.39 -11.32
C HIS A 315 -41.47 3.41 -12.03
N PRO A 316 -41.18 4.58 -11.42
CA PRO A 316 -40.33 5.58 -12.07
C PRO A 316 -38.91 5.06 -12.40
N CYS A 317 -38.46 4.00 -11.71
CA CYS A 317 -37.20 3.34 -11.94
C CYS A 317 -37.09 2.67 -13.33
N GLU A 318 -38.22 2.27 -13.93
CA GLU A 318 -38.25 1.67 -15.27
C GLU A 318 -38.05 2.71 -16.36
N PHE A 319 -38.51 3.95 -16.16
CA PHE A 319 -38.29 5.05 -17.11
C PHE A 319 -36.82 5.50 -17.19
N GLN A 320 -36.03 5.23 -16.15
CA GLN A 320 -34.60 5.53 -16.11
C GLN A 320 -33.73 4.29 -16.25
N CYS A 321 -34.32 3.19 -16.70
CA CYS A 321 -33.60 1.94 -16.88
C CYS A 321 -32.70 2.01 -18.12
N ARG A 322 -31.40 1.95 -17.93
CA ARG A 322 -30.40 1.96 -19.03
C ARG A 322 -30.55 0.77 -19.99
N ARG A 323 -31.20 -0.30 -19.58
CA ARG A 323 -31.52 -1.42 -20.48
C ARG A 323 -32.38 -0.99 -21.66
N ALA A 324 -33.25 0.02 -21.47
CA ALA A 324 -34.07 0.60 -22.52
C ALA A 324 -33.27 1.26 -23.66
N GLU A 325 -31.98 1.57 -23.44
CA GLU A 325 -31.07 2.06 -24.49
C GLU A 325 -30.65 0.96 -25.49
N MET A 326 -30.85 -0.31 -25.11
CA MET A 326 -30.47 -1.47 -25.93
C MET A 326 -31.69 -2.17 -26.53
N ASP A 327 -32.70 -2.43 -25.71
CA ASP A 327 -33.93 -3.15 -26.10
C ASP A 327 -35.13 -2.63 -25.27
N GLU A 328 -35.48 -3.24 -24.16
CA GLU A 328 -36.58 -2.84 -23.32
C GLU A 328 -36.16 -2.65 -21.85
N ALA A 329 -36.82 -1.75 -21.15
CA ALA A 329 -36.62 -1.58 -19.72
C ALA A 329 -36.92 -2.89 -18.97
N ILE A 330 -36.12 -3.18 -17.94
CA ILE A 330 -36.43 -4.31 -17.05
C ILE A 330 -37.75 -4.03 -16.33
N ALA A 331 -38.67 -5.00 -16.34
CA ALA A 331 -39.94 -4.95 -15.65
C ALA A 331 -39.74 -5.06 -14.12
N ILE A 332 -39.19 -4.00 -13.53
CA ILE A 332 -38.69 -3.96 -12.13
C ILE A 332 -39.84 -4.13 -11.13
N ARG A 333 -40.98 -3.47 -11.40
CA ARG A 333 -42.15 -3.58 -10.59
C ARG A 333 -42.74 -4.98 -10.60
N ASP A 334 -42.85 -5.58 -11.79
CA ASP A 334 -43.46 -6.90 -11.95
C ASP A 334 -42.57 -8.01 -11.40
N LEU A 335 -41.23 -7.88 -11.50
CA LEU A 335 -40.29 -8.77 -10.83
C LEU A 335 -40.40 -8.70 -9.30
N LYS A 336 -40.62 -7.48 -8.73
CA LYS A 336 -40.87 -7.32 -7.30
C LYS A 336 -42.16 -8.00 -6.89
N ARG A 337 -43.25 -7.82 -7.66
CA ARG A 337 -44.52 -8.51 -7.48
C ARG A 337 -44.32 -10.02 -7.53
N PHE A 338 -43.68 -10.51 -8.59
CA PHE A 338 -43.40 -11.94 -8.77
C PHE A 338 -42.70 -12.55 -7.55
N ALA A 339 -41.65 -11.90 -7.09
CA ALA A 339 -40.91 -12.40 -5.91
C ALA A 339 -41.78 -12.47 -4.66
N ALA A 340 -42.62 -11.43 -4.42
CA ALA A 340 -43.53 -11.38 -3.29
C ALA A 340 -44.65 -12.46 -3.36
N ASP A 341 -45.08 -12.81 -4.57
CA ASP A 341 -46.09 -13.85 -4.79
C ASP A 341 -45.54 -15.28 -4.66
N GLN A 342 -44.22 -15.46 -4.59
CA GLN A 342 -43.54 -16.75 -4.37
C GLN A 342 -43.23 -17.03 -2.90
N VAL A 343 -43.50 -16.11 -2.00
CA VAL A 343 -43.13 -16.23 -0.59
C VAL A 343 -44.33 -16.02 0.29
N ASP A 344 -44.65 -16.98 1.13
CA ASP A 344 -45.58 -16.79 2.24
C ASP A 344 -44.90 -15.91 3.30
N LEU A 345 -45.37 -14.72 3.49
CA LEU A 345 -44.86 -13.68 4.40
C LEU A 345 -45.43 -13.82 5.80
#